data_4ed4c1ebbd6d7f4662487e725d249ba3
#
_entry.id   4ed4c1ebbd6d7f4662487e725d249ba3
#
_cell.length_a   1.000
_cell.length_b   1.000
_cell.length_c   1.000
_cell.angle_alpha   90.00
_cell.angle_beta   90.00
_cell.angle_gamma   90.00
#
_symmetry.space_group_name_H-M   'P 1'
#
loop_
_entity.id
_entity.type
_entity.pdbx_description
1 polymer ?
#
loop_
_entity_poly.entity_id
_entity_poly.type
_entity_poly.pdbx_seq_one_letter_code
_entity_poly.pdbx_strand_id
1 'polypeptide(L)'
;MFFTYPASLALGVSNIFYSILWILAFIAVSLLGLTLFLWVGEKTYIKGILGKPQLKIKKKKEDKVVFEEDKNNNLFINLVSNEWRTMWRSPVFNMNLISTVIIVPIVLVFSFFVGMIGSGEELNISELLSSLKGFVDFNSGYVMAFAIAILSFFTSFAMVASTAISRDGKYAWINKVIPVKPMTIINAKVFWGIVLGFIPVLFITLLGLVVGLFNVLDFLLINIPLFLLVVFVNYIGIIIDLRRPKLDWDDEHTAVKNNVNGLFFMLIDWAITALIVGIGVVLLFINIPGFITSIILSLIFLVGCVIIYKLLENKGLSLFDKIG
;
A
#
# COMPACT_ATOMS: atom_id res chain seq x y z
N MET A 1 -14.28 19.11 -2.16
CA MET A 1 -14.50 20.56 -2.32
C MET A 1 -15.62 20.91 -3.27
N PHE A 2 -15.67 20.45 -4.51
CA PHE A 2 -16.81 20.74 -5.39
C PHE A 2 -18.19 20.41 -4.80
N PHE A 3 -18.28 19.39 -3.94
CA PHE A 3 -19.52 18.98 -3.30
C PHE A 3 -19.75 19.59 -1.90
N THR A 4 -18.70 19.85 -1.15
CA THR A 4 -18.81 20.34 0.25
C THR A 4 -18.83 21.86 0.36
N TYR A 5 -18.19 22.57 -0.58
CA TYR A 5 -18.14 24.01 -0.58
C TYR A 5 -19.52 24.70 -0.74
N PRO A 6 -20.38 24.26 -1.70
CA PRO A 6 -21.74 24.78 -1.77
C PRO A 6 -22.56 24.52 -0.50
N ALA A 7 -22.38 23.35 0.12
CA ALA A 7 -23.08 23.01 1.36
C ALA A 7 -22.61 23.86 2.55
N SER A 8 -21.30 24.13 2.67
CA SER A 8 -20.77 25.01 3.72
C SER A 8 -21.19 26.46 3.53
N LEU A 9 -21.26 26.95 2.30
CA LEU A 9 -21.79 28.28 1.99
C LEU A 9 -23.27 28.39 2.32
N ALA A 10 -24.07 27.34 2.06
CA ALA A 10 -25.49 27.32 2.42
C ALA A 10 -25.72 27.46 3.93
N LEU A 11 -24.85 26.89 4.74
CA LEU A 11 -24.92 26.94 6.21
C LEU A 11 -24.38 28.26 6.80
N GLY A 12 -23.45 28.93 6.10
CA GLY A 12 -22.78 30.15 6.55
C GLY A 12 -23.47 31.47 6.16
N VAL A 13 -24.50 31.43 5.31
CA VAL A 13 -25.17 32.64 4.80
C VAL A 13 -26.39 32.98 5.65
N SER A 14 -26.45 34.23 6.11
CA SER A 14 -27.55 34.77 6.95
C SER A 14 -28.87 34.96 6.19
N ASN A 15 -28.85 34.88 4.86
CA ASN A 15 -30.02 35.07 3.99
C ASN A 15 -30.54 33.75 3.46
N ILE A 16 -31.74 33.34 3.87
CA ILE A 16 -32.40 32.07 3.52
C ILE A 16 -32.48 31.86 2.01
N PHE A 17 -32.69 32.91 1.23
CA PHE A 17 -32.78 32.80 -0.23
C PHE A 17 -31.47 32.28 -0.87
N TYR A 18 -30.31 32.82 -0.45
CA TYR A 18 -29.01 32.36 -0.94
C TYR A 18 -28.67 30.96 -0.44
N SER A 19 -29.09 30.60 0.77
CA SER A 19 -28.90 29.23 1.28
C SER A 19 -29.66 28.19 0.43
N ILE A 20 -30.89 28.50 0.06
CA ILE A 20 -31.69 27.63 -0.83
C ILE A 20 -31.03 27.52 -2.20
N LEU A 21 -30.55 28.62 -2.78
CA LEU A 21 -29.86 28.62 -4.06
C LEU A 21 -28.61 27.75 -4.08
N TRP A 22 -27.82 27.79 -3.01
CA TRP A 22 -26.62 26.94 -2.85
C TRP A 22 -26.98 25.47 -2.67
N ILE A 23 -28.06 25.15 -1.96
CA ILE A 23 -28.56 23.76 -1.84
C ILE A 23 -29.01 23.24 -3.20
N LEU A 24 -29.73 24.03 -3.99
CA LEU A 24 -30.14 23.66 -5.33
C LEU A 24 -28.93 23.46 -6.27
N ALA A 25 -27.91 24.31 -6.18
CA ALA A 25 -26.68 24.17 -6.92
C ALA A 25 -25.94 22.87 -6.54
N PHE A 26 -25.88 22.55 -5.25
CA PHE A 26 -25.30 21.28 -4.78
C PHE A 26 -26.04 20.06 -5.33
N ILE A 27 -27.37 20.07 -5.28
CA ILE A 27 -28.20 18.99 -5.84
C ILE A 27 -27.96 18.86 -7.35
N ALA A 28 -27.92 19.96 -8.10
CA ALA A 28 -27.68 19.94 -9.54
C ALA A 28 -26.31 19.37 -9.90
N VAL A 29 -25.25 19.77 -9.20
CA VAL A 29 -23.90 19.24 -9.41
C VAL A 29 -23.83 17.76 -9.06
N SER A 30 -24.52 17.34 -7.99
CA SER A 30 -24.57 15.93 -7.59
C SER A 30 -25.29 15.06 -8.62
N LEU A 31 -26.41 15.56 -9.17
CA LEU A 31 -27.13 14.87 -10.24
C LEU A 31 -26.33 14.80 -11.54
N LEU A 32 -25.61 15.87 -11.90
CA LEU A 32 -24.69 15.86 -13.05
C LEU A 32 -23.55 14.85 -12.86
N GLY A 33 -22.98 14.78 -11.66
CA GLY A 33 -21.98 13.78 -11.34
C GLY A 33 -22.52 12.35 -11.45
N LEU A 34 -23.71 12.11 -10.94
CA LEU A 34 -24.38 10.80 -11.03
C LEU A 34 -24.69 10.41 -12.49
N THR A 35 -25.23 11.34 -13.28
CA THR A 35 -25.53 11.06 -14.70
C THR A 35 -24.27 10.79 -15.52
N LEU A 36 -23.19 11.53 -15.28
CA LEU A 36 -21.90 11.27 -15.90
C LEU A 36 -21.35 9.89 -15.49
N PHE A 37 -21.44 9.56 -14.22
CA PHE A 37 -21.01 8.26 -13.71
C PHE A 37 -21.79 7.11 -14.36
N LEU A 38 -23.10 7.23 -14.44
CA LEU A 38 -23.96 6.22 -15.07
C LEU A 38 -23.67 6.12 -16.57
N TRP A 39 -23.49 7.23 -17.27
CA TRP A 39 -23.17 7.24 -18.70
C TRP A 39 -21.82 6.62 -19.03
N VAL A 40 -20.78 6.94 -18.25
CA VAL A 40 -19.46 6.30 -18.38
C VAL A 40 -19.54 4.82 -18.00
N GLY A 41 -20.28 4.51 -16.91
CA GLY A 41 -20.50 3.14 -16.45
C GLY A 41 -21.18 2.29 -17.52
N GLU A 42 -22.26 2.77 -18.14
CA GLU A 42 -22.95 2.06 -19.21
C GLU A 42 -22.03 1.76 -20.40
N LYS A 43 -21.27 2.77 -20.87
CA LYS A 43 -20.35 2.59 -22.00
C LYS A 43 -19.19 1.62 -21.71
N THR A 44 -18.68 1.63 -20.49
CA THR A 44 -17.52 0.79 -20.11
C THR A 44 -17.96 -0.62 -19.71
N TYR A 45 -19.10 -0.73 -19.02
CA TYR A 45 -19.65 -1.99 -18.53
C TYR A 45 -20.09 -2.91 -19.68
N ILE A 46 -20.83 -2.36 -20.66
CA ILE A 46 -21.26 -3.14 -21.84
C ILE A 46 -20.06 -3.65 -22.64
N LYS A 47 -19.01 -2.81 -22.82
CA LYS A 47 -17.78 -3.24 -23.48
C LYS A 47 -16.98 -4.28 -22.67
N GLY A 48 -17.08 -4.24 -21.34
CA GLY A 48 -16.42 -5.19 -20.44
C GLY A 48 -17.14 -6.55 -20.40
N ILE A 49 -18.48 -6.56 -20.33
CA ILE A 49 -19.30 -7.79 -20.24
C ILE A 49 -19.44 -8.49 -21.58
N LEU A 50 -19.64 -7.74 -22.68
CA LEU A 50 -19.79 -8.36 -24.00
C LEU A 50 -18.51 -9.04 -24.51
N GLY A 51 -17.53 -9.15 -23.64
CA GLY A 51 -16.36 -9.96 -23.83
C GLY A 51 -15.54 -9.51 -25.04
N LYS A 52 -14.27 -9.46 -24.90
CA LYS A 52 -13.38 -9.57 -26.07
C LYS A 52 -13.91 -10.73 -26.90
N PRO A 53 -14.28 -10.53 -28.19
CA PRO A 53 -14.71 -11.63 -29.05
C PRO A 53 -13.68 -12.74 -28.83
N GLN A 54 -14.16 -13.93 -28.45
CA GLN A 54 -13.28 -15.08 -28.27
C GLN A 54 -12.29 -15.03 -29.41
N LEU A 55 -11.04 -14.68 -29.12
CA LEU A 55 -10.00 -14.67 -30.12
C LEU A 55 -10.09 -16.05 -30.74
N LYS A 56 -10.61 -16.11 -31.98
CA LYS A 56 -10.53 -17.35 -32.78
C LYS A 56 -9.09 -17.77 -32.61
N ILE A 57 -8.89 -18.84 -31.85
CA ILE A 57 -7.57 -19.46 -31.70
C ILE A 57 -7.21 -19.80 -33.14
N LYS A 58 -6.48 -18.88 -33.80
CA LYS A 58 -5.76 -19.28 -35.01
C LYS A 58 -4.95 -20.48 -34.53
N LYS A 59 -5.31 -21.68 -35.02
CA LYS A 59 -4.49 -22.85 -34.86
C LYS A 59 -3.09 -22.41 -35.30
N LYS A 60 -2.28 -21.95 -34.34
CA LYS A 60 -0.86 -21.81 -34.56
C LYS A 60 -0.43 -23.19 -34.90
N LYS A 61 0.17 -23.38 -36.10
CA LYS A 61 0.88 -24.60 -36.43
C LYS A 61 1.60 -25.05 -35.17
N GLU A 62 1.54 -26.33 -34.88
CA GLU A 62 2.33 -26.98 -33.83
C GLU A 62 3.81 -26.66 -34.10
N ASP A 63 4.22 -25.44 -33.78
CA ASP A 63 5.63 -25.20 -33.57
C ASP A 63 5.97 -26.09 -32.39
N LYS A 64 6.78 -27.13 -32.66
CA LYS A 64 7.40 -27.95 -31.63
C LYS A 64 7.85 -26.98 -30.54
N VAL A 65 7.23 -27.07 -29.36
CA VAL A 65 7.71 -26.35 -28.19
C VAL A 65 9.08 -26.93 -27.91
N VAL A 66 10.09 -26.35 -28.52
CA VAL A 66 11.48 -26.57 -28.16
C VAL A 66 11.56 -25.89 -26.83
N PHE A 67 11.58 -26.66 -25.73
CA PHE A 67 12.03 -26.21 -24.46
C PHE A 67 13.52 -25.89 -24.63
N GLU A 68 13.82 -24.71 -25.14
CA GLU A 68 15.14 -24.11 -24.94
C GLU A 68 15.30 -24.00 -23.43
N GLU A 69 16.17 -24.83 -22.88
CA GLU A 69 16.72 -24.61 -21.54
C GLU A 69 17.41 -23.22 -21.59
N ASP A 70 16.68 -22.22 -21.21
CA ASP A 70 17.19 -20.86 -21.07
C ASP A 70 18.13 -20.89 -19.85
N LYS A 71 19.37 -21.33 -20.11
CA LYS A 71 20.43 -21.57 -19.12
C LYS A 71 20.82 -20.35 -18.31
N ASN A 72 20.25 -19.18 -18.58
CA ASN A 72 20.68 -17.91 -18.03
C ASN A 72 19.59 -17.12 -17.31
N ASN A 73 18.36 -17.58 -17.21
CA ASN A 73 17.31 -16.86 -16.50
C ASN A 73 17.32 -17.22 -15.02
N ASN A 74 17.61 -16.23 -14.20
CA ASN A 74 17.54 -16.35 -12.74
C ASN A 74 16.10 -16.73 -12.33
N LEU A 75 15.88 -17.96 -11.88
CA LEU A 75 14.57 -18.49 -11.50
C LEU A 75 13.79 -17.57 -10.57
N PHE A 76 14.50 -16.89 -9.65
CA PHE A 76 13.90 -15.91 -8.75
C PHE A 76 13.26 -14.75 -9.53
N ILE A 77 13.97 -14.19 -10.50
CA ILE A 77 13.47 -13.07 -11.33
C ILE A 77 12.23 -13.49 -12.11
N ASN A 78 12.21 -14.72 -12.65
CA ASN A 78 11.06 -15.25 -13.36
C ASN A 78 9.84 -15.38 -12.44
N LEU A 79 10.02 -15.87 -11.22
CA LEU A 79 8.94 -15.96 -10.21
C LEU A 79 8.42 -14.58 -9.84
N VAL A 80 9.30 -13.61 -9.57
CA VAL A 80 8.94 -12.21 -9.28
C VAL A 80 8.17 -11.59 -10.44
N SER A 81 8.64 -11.80 -11.67
CA SER A 81 7.96 -11.30 -12.88
C SER A 81 6.57 -11.93 -13.06
N ASN A 82 6.45 -13.22 -12.76
CA ASN A 82 5.16 -13.92 -12.85
C ASN A 82 4.15 -13.39 -11.80
N GLU A 83 4.58 -13.16 -10.56
CA GLU A 83 3.74 -12.53 -9.53
C GLU A 83 3.24 -11.15 -9.98
N TRP A 84 4.11 -10.33 -10.56
CA TRP A 84 3.72 -9.03 -11.10
C TRP A 84 2.67 -9.17 -12.21
N ARG A 85 2.90 -10.07 -13.16
CA ARG A 85 1.97 -10.31 -14.26
C ARG A 85 0.60 -10.78 -13.74
N THR A 86 0.58 -11.61 -12.71
CA THR A 86 -0.67 -12.08 -12.08
C THR A 86 -1.45 -10.92 -11.47
N MET A 87 -0.78 -10.05 -10.70
CA MET A 87 -1.42 -8.88 -10.11
C MET A 87 -1.88 -7.86 -11.16
N TRP A 88 -1.08 -7.65 -12.22
CA TRP A 88 -1.38 -6.65 -13.25
C TRP A 88 -2.49 -7.09 -14.21
N ARG A 89 -2.57 -8.38 -14.52
CA ARG A 89 -3.57 -8.92 -15.46
C ARG A 89 -4.98 -8.96 -14.89
N SER A 90 -5.11 -9.16 -13.59
CA SER A 90 -6.40 -9.11 -12.91
C SER A 90 -6.77 -7.66 -12.61
N PRO A 91 -7.89 -7.13 -13.14
CA PRO A 91 -8.37 -5.80 -12.77
C PRO A 91 -8.62 -5.67 -11.27
N VAL A 92 -9.11 -6.73 -10.64
CA VAL A 92 -9.41 -6.77 -9.21
C VAL A 92 -8.13 -6.67 -8.37
N PHE A 93 -7.11 -7.46 -8.69
CA PHE A 93 -5.83 -7.41 -7.97
C PHE A 93 -5.13 -6.07 -8.22
N ASN A 94 -5.15 -5.56 -9.46
CA ASN A 94 -4.57 -4.27 -9.78
C ASN A 94 -5.22 -3.15 -8.96
N MET A 95 -6.53 -3.05 -8.95
CA MET A 95 -7.24 -1.99 -8.22
C MET A 95 -7.07 -2.09 -6.70
N ASN A 96 -7.06 -3.29 -6.14
CA ASN A 96 -6.99 -3.45 -4.69
C ASN A 96 -5.56 -3.45 -4.12
N LEU A 97 -4.56 -3.89 -4.89
CA LEU A 97 -3.19 -4.01 -4.40
C LEU A 97 -2.29 -2.89 -4.92
N ILE A 98 -2.38 -2.57 -6.22
CA ILE A 98 -1.46 -1.60 -6.85
C ILE A 98 -2.04 -0.19 -6.76
N SER A 99 -3.28 0.00 -7.23
CA SER A 99 -3.88 1.34 -7.30
C SER A 99 -4.08 1.94 -5.91
N THR A 100 -4.46 1.14 -4.91
CA THR A 100 -4.66 1.62 -3.53
C THR A 100 -3.37 2.19 -2.95
N VAL A 101 -2.23 1.55 -3.18
CA VAL A 101 -0.91 1.98 -2.70
C VAL A 101 -0.51 3.34 -3.30
N ILE A 102 -0.90 3.61 -4.53
CA ILE A 102 -0.58 4.86 -5.23
C ILE A 102 -1.61 5.96 -4.89
N ILE A 103 -2.89 5.62 -4.92
CA ILE A 103 -3.98 6.59 -4.78
C ILE A 103 -4.03 7.16 -3.36
N VAL A 104 -3.85 6.33 -2.32
CA VAL A 104 -3.98 6.77 -0.92
C VAL A 104 -3.04 7.93 -0.58
N PRO A 105 -1.71 7.86 -0.81
CA PRO A 105 -0.82 8.98 -0.51
C PRO A 105 -1.13 10.21 -1.37
N ILE A 106 -1.51 10.05 -2.64
CA ILE A 106 -1.89 11.18 -3.50
C ILE A 106 -3.14 11.88 -2.97
N VAL A 107 -4.19 11.13 -2.61
CA VAL A 107 -5.44 11.68 -2.07
C VAL A 107 -5.18 12.43 -0.76
N LEU A 108 -4.30 11.90 0.11
CA LEU A 108 -3.96 12.56 1.37
C LEU A 108 -3.21 13.87 1.17
N VAL A 109 -2.19 13.88 0.31
CA VAL A 109 -1.47 15.10 -0.04
C VAL A 109 -2.42 16.11 -0.67
N PHE A 110 -3.26 15.68 -1.61
CA PHE A 110 -4.26 16.54 -2.24
C PHE A 110 -5.28 17.09 -1.22
N SER A 111 -5.80 16.25 -0.32
CA SER A 111 -6.75 16.65 0.72
C SER A 111 -6.16 17.69 1.67
N PHE A 112 -4.86 17.57 1.98
CA PHE A 112 -4.15 18.54 2.78
C PHE A 112 -4.11 19.92 2.08
N PHE A 113 -3.71 19.99 0.82
CA PHE A 113 -3.71 21.24 0.05
C PHE A 113 -5.10 21.84 -0.12
N VAL A 114 -6.09 20.99 -0.35
CA VAL A 114 -7.50 21.41 -0.48
C VAL A 114 -8.04 21.96 0.83
N GLY A 115 -7.69 21.37 1.97
CA GLY A 115 -8.03 21.89 3.30
C GLY A 115 -7.47 23.28 3.54
N MET A 116 -6.22 23.50 3.15
CA MET A 116 -5.55 24.80 3.25
C MET A 116 -6.20 25.89 2.39
N ILE A 117 -6.51 25.59 1.11
CA ILE A 117 -7.20 26.54 0.22
C ILE A 117 -8.60 26.89 0.78
N GLY A 118 -9.24 25.94 1.46
CA GLY A 118 -10.59 26.12 2.02
C GLY A 118 -10.63 26.95 3.31
N SER A 119 -9.51 27.13 4.00
CA SER A 119 -9.44 27.98 5.21
C SER A 119 -9.54 29.48 4.90
N GLY A 120 -9.45 29.88 3.63
CA GLY A 120 -9.53 31.29 3.23
C GLY A 120 -8.26 32.09 3.52
N GLU A 121 -7.24 31.46 4.08
CA GLU A 121 -5.92 32.08 4.27
C GLU A 121 -5.18 32.12 2.92
N GLU A 122 -4.53 33.22 2.62
CA GLU A 122 -3.67 33.30 1.45
C GLU A 122 -2.58 32.22 1.56
N LEU A 123 -2.52 31.36 0.54
CA LEU A 123 -1.56 30.25 0.45
C LEU A 123 -0.14 30.78 0.36
N ASN A 124 0.43 31.15 1.49
CA ASN A 124 1.85 31.44 1.58
C ASN A 124 2.62 30.15 1.89
N ILE A 125 2.95 29.39 0.83
CA ILE A 125 3.67 28.12 0.96
C ILE A 125 4.98 28.29 1.76
N SER A 126 5.65 29.44 1.62
CA SER A 126 6.88 29.71 2.37
C SER A 126 6.64 29.89 3.88
N GLU A 127 5.53 30.50 4.25
CA GLU A 127 5.14 30.71 5.64
C GLU A 127 4.69 29.39 6.31
N LEU A 128 3.93 28.59 5.58
CA LEU A 128 3.59 27.23 6.01
C LEU A 128 4.83 26.37 6.22
N LEU A 129 5.75 26.38 5.27
CA LEU A 129 6.99 25.62 5.38
C LEU A 129 7.87 26.07 6.54
N SER A 130 7.92 27.36 6.78
CA SER A 130 8.67 27.92 7.91
C SER A 130 8.03 27.52 9.24
N SER A 131 6.69 27.54 9.35
CA SER A 131 5.97 27.09 10.54
C SER A 131 6.13 25.57 10.75
N LEU A 132 5.98 24.75 9.71
CA LEU A 132 6.23 23.30 9.79
C LEU A 132 7.68 22.98 10.20
N LYS A 133 8.67 23.67 9.64
CA LYS A 133 10.07 23.54 10.06
C LYS A 133 10.30 23.95 11.53
N GLY A 134 9.55 24.92 12.02
CA GLY A 134 9.60 25.34 13.42
C GLY A 134 9.05 24.30 14.39
N PHE A 135 8.05 23.49 13.94
CA PHE A 135 7.46 22.40 14.72
C PHE A 135 8.22 21.09 14.61
N VAL A 136 8.91 20.84 13.48
CA VAL A 136 9.51 19.55 13.15
C VAL A 136 11.03 19.64 13.28
N ASP A 137 11.53 19.40 14.48
CA ASP A 137 12.97 19.26 14.74
C ASP A 137 13.37 17.77 14.74
N PHE A 138 13.85 17.28 13.60
CA PHE A 138 14.30 15.88 13.44
C PHE A 138 15.56 15.54 14.28
N ASN A 139 16.22 16.52 14.88
CA ASN A 139 17.24 16.25 15.86
C ASN A 139 16.66 15.66 17.15
N SER A 140 15.37 15.91 17.43
CA SER A 140 14.69 15.37 18.61
C SER A 140 14.19 13.95 18.37
N GLY A 141 14.49 13.04 19.32
CA GLY A 141 14.16 11.62 19.20
C GLY A 141 12.66 11.35 19.11
N TYR A 142 11.83 12.10 19.84
CA TYR A 142 10.38 11.94 19.78
C TYR A 142 9.81 12.37 18.42
N VAL A 143 10.31 13.45 17.81
CA VAL A 143 9.89 13.90 16.48
C VAL A 143 10.22 12.85 15.44
N MET A 144 11.44 12.26 15.51
CA MET A 144 11.85 11.16 14.63
C MET A 144 10.93 9.95 14.81
N ALA A 145 10.61 9.54 16.03
CA ALA A 145 9.73 8.42 16.30
C ALA A 145 8.31 8.66 15.77
N PHE A 146 7.72 9.84 15.99
CA PHE A 146 6.39 10.17 15.49
C PHE A 146 6.36 10.24 13.94
N ALA A 147 7.39 10.78 13.31
CA ALA A 147 7.49 10.80 11.84
C ALA A 147 7.52 9.37 11.28
N ILE A 148 8.34 8.48 11.89
CA ILE A 148 8.39 7.06 11.50
C ILE A 148 7.04 6.39 11.75
N ALA A 149 6.36 6.67 12.88
CA ALA A 149 5.05 6.12 13.20
C ALA A 149 3.97 6.56 12.20
N ILE A 150 3.90 7.85 11.86
CA ILE A 150 2.93 8.36 10.89
C ILE A 150 3.15 7.72 9.52
N LEU A 151 4.40 7.61 9.09
CA LEU A 151 4.72 7.03 7.79
C LEU A 151 4.53 5.50 7.76
N SER A 152 4.74 4.81 8.88
CA SER A 152 4.49 3.37 8.98
C SER A 152 3.01 3.02 8.78
N PHE A 153 2.09 3.90 9.14
CA PHE A 153 0.66 3.71 8.89
C PHE A 153 0.35 3.47 7.39
N PHE A 154 1.12 4.08 6.48
CA PHE A 154 0.90 3.90 5.04
C PHE A 154 1.37 2.55 4.51
N THR A 155 2.22 1.85 5.23
CA THR A 155 2.72 0.52 4.83
C THR A 155 1.63 -0.56 4.89
N SER A 156 0.63 -0.38 5.77
CA SER A 156 -0.47 -1.32 5.99
C SER A 156 -1.43 -1.46 4.81
N PHE A 157 -1.47 -0.49 3.89
CA PHE A 157 -2.35 -0.53 2.72
C PHE A 157 -1.89 -1.53 1.65
N ALA A 158 -0.63 -1.94 1.68
CA ALA A 158 -0.08 -2.91 0.74
C ALA A 158 -0.26 -4.36 1.23
N MET A 159 -1.49 -4.89 1.18
CA MET A 159 -1.82 -6.25 1.62
C MET A 159 -1.31 -7.35 0.67
N VAL A 160 -0.22 -7.09 -0.08
CA VAL A 160 0.24 -7.97 -1.16
C VAL A 160 0.77 -9.29 -0.62
N ALA A 161 1.62 -9.27 0.40
CA ALA A 161 2.21 -10.47 0.97
C ALA A 161 1.20 -11.30 1.80
N SER A 162 0.28 -10.63 2.51
CA SER A 162 -0.74 -11.30 3.34
C SER A 162 -1.86 -11.97 2.57
N THR A 163 -1.86 -11.84 1.24
CA THR A 163 -2.82 -12.49 0.34
C THR A 163 -2.13 -13.26 -0.79
N ALA A 164 -0.80 -13.40 -0.75
CA ALA A 164 -0.01 -13.88 -1.87
C ALA A 164 -0.27 -15.36 -2.23
N ILE A 165 -0.47 -16.21 -1.24
CA ILE A 165 -0.83 -17.62 -1.43
C ILE A 165 -2.33 -17.73 -1.74
N SER A 166 -3.16 -16.97 -1.04
CA SER A 166 -4.61 -16.95 -1.26
C SER A 166 -4.97 -16.55 -2.69
N ARG A 167 -4.18 -15.66 -3.34
CA ARG A 167 -4.40 -15.27 -4.73
C ARG A 167 -4.20 -16.41 -5.74
N ASP A 168 -3.40 -17.42 -5.41
CA ASP A 168 -3.21 -18.58 -6.28
C ASP A 168 -4.47 -19.45 -6.35
N GLY A 169 -5.34 -19.38 -5.32
CA GLY A 169 -6.60 -20.11 -5.27
C GLY A 169 -6.42 -21.61 -5.47
N LYS A 170 -7.28 -22.18 -6.28
CA LYS A 170 -7.27 -23.62 -6.64
C LYS A 170 -5.98 -24.09 -7.32
N TYR A 171 -5.14 -23.16 -7.79
CA TYR A 171 -3.86 -23.45 -8.46
C TYR A 171 -2.65 -23.36 -7.52
N ALA A 172 -2.84 -23.12 -6.23
CA ALA A 172 -1.76 -23.02 -5.25
C ALA A 172 -0.85 -24.26 -5.20
N TRP A 173 -1.39 -25.45 -5.53
CA TRP A 173 -0.63 -26.71 -5.61
C TRP A 173 0.49 -26.66 -6.65
N ILE A 174 0.40 -25.82 -7.70
CA ILE A 174 1.43 -25.67 -8.73
C ILE A 174 2.76 -25.25 -8.11
N ASN A 175 2.73 -24.43 -7.07
CA ASN A 175 3.92 -23.99 -6.35
C ASN A 175 4.74 -25.16 -5.77
N LYS A 176 4.12 -26.31 -5.53
CA LYS A 176 4.81 -27.53 -5.04
C LYS A 176 5.48 -28.33 -6.13
N VAL A 177 4.99 -28.25 -7.36
CA VAL A 177 5.48 -29.02 -8.50
C VAL A 177 6.69 -28.34 -9.16
N ILE A 178 6.83 -27.04 -8.97
CA ILE A 178 7.97 -26.28 -9.52
C ILE A 178 9.25 -26.75 -8.81
N PRO A 179 10.30 -27.17 -9.56
CA PRO A 179 11.54 -27.70 -8.99
C PRO A 179 12.43 -26.58 -8.42
N VAL A 180 11.89 -25.80 -7.47
CA VAL A 180 12.55 -24.67 -6.82
C VAL A 180 12.37 -24.78 -5.32
N LYS A 181 13.37 -24.31 -4.55
CA LYS A 181 13.26 -24.27 -3.08
C LYS A 181 12.03 -23.46 -2.67
N PRO A 182 11.17 -23.97 -1.76
CA PRO A 182 9.97 -23.26 -1.31
C PRO A 182 10.24 -21.83 -0.82
N MET A 183 11.38 -21.62 -0.16
CA MET A 183 11.79 -20.30 0.33
C MET A 183 12.02 -19.29 -0.81
N THR A 184 12.47 -19.75 -1.98
CA THR A 184 12.63 -18.90 -3.17
C THR A 184 11.27 -18.43 -3.69
N ILE A 185 10.27 -19.31 -3.68
CA ILE A 185 8.88 -18.98 -4.07
C ILE A 185 8.29 -17.97 -3.08
N ILE A 186 8.45 -18.23 -1.79
CA ILE A 186 7.98 -17.33 -0.73
C ILE A 186 8.61 -15.95 -0.87
N ASN A 187 9.93 -15.88 -1.05
CA ASN A 187 10.63 -14.61 -1.23
C ASN A 187 10.16 -13.85 -2.47
N ALA A 188 9.88 -14.55 -3.57
CA ALA A 188 9.33 -13.92 -4.79
C ALA A 188 7.94 -13.31 -4.55
N LYS A 189 7.10 -13.98 -3.75
CA LYS A 189 5.77 -13.48 -3.37
C LYS A 189 5.83 -12.29 -2.41
N VAL A 190 6.77 -12.30 -1.48
CA VAL A 190 6.99 -11.21 -0.52
C VAL A 190 7.60 -9.97 -1.20
N PHE A 191 8.40 -10.16 -2.24
CA PHE A 191 9.13 -9.09 -2.92
C PHE A 191 8.22 -7.91 -3.32
N TRP A 192 7.09 -8.18 -3.97
CA TRP A 192 6.15 -7.14 -4.38
C TRP A 192 5.42 -6.50 -3.20
N GLY A 193 5.21 -7.23 -2.12
CA GLY A 193 4.70 -6.66 -0.88
C GLY A 193 5.65 -5.61 -0.31
N ILE A 194 6.95 -5.90 -0.33
CA ILE A 194 7.98 -4.95 0.12
C ILE A 194 8.04 -3.74 -0.81
N VAL A 195 8.11 -3.94 -2.12
CA VAL A 195 8.21 -2.85 -3.10
C VAL A 195 6.98 -1.94 -3.00
N LEU A 196 5.78 -2.50 -3.09
CA LEU A 196 4.54 -1.73 -3.06
C LEU A 196 4.28 -1.12 -1.67
N GLY A 197 4.67 -1.77 -0.58
CA GLY A 197 4.55 -1.22 0.77
C GLY A 197 5.48 -0.05 1.02
N PHE A 198 6.64 0.00 0.35
CA PHE A 198 7.61 1.07 0.53
C PHE A 198 7.38 2.28 -0.40
N ILE A 199 6.71 2.10 -1.55
CA ILE A 199 6.44 3.16 -2.52
C ILE A 199 5.74 4.39 -1.89
N PRO A 200 4.64 4.26 -1.13
CA PRO A 200 3.95 5.41 -0.55
C PRO A 200 4.82 6.17 0.45
N VAL A 201 5.61 5.46 1.23
CA VAL A 201 6.57 6.05 2.19
C VAL A 201 7.64 6.84 1.44
N LEU A 202 8.24 6.22 0.44
CA LEU A 202 9.28 6.84 -0.38
C LEU A 202 8.74 8.09 -1.10
N PHE A 203 7.52 8.03 -1.63
CA PHE A 203 6.87 9.16 -2.29
C PHE A 203 6.68 10.35 -1.34
N ILE A 204 6.14 10.12 -0.13
CA ILE A 204 5.89 11.18 0.85
C ILE A 204 7.22 11.77 1.35
N THR A 205 8.21 10.93 1.63
CA THR A 205 9.52 11.40 2.12
C THR A 205 10.32 12.13 1.05
N LEU A 206 10.24 11.72 -0.23
CA LEU A 206 10.83 12.45 -1.35
C LEU A 206 10.17 13.82 -1.54
N LEU A 207 8.84 13.91 -1.43
CA LEU A 207 8.16 15.20 -1.45
C LEU A 207 8.64 16.10 -0.33
N GLY A 208 8.76 15.60 0.90
CA GLY A 208 9.28 16.36 2.03
C GLY A 208 10.71 16.86 1.81
N LEU A 209 11.57 16.04 1.18
CA LEU A 209 12.93 16.42 0.81
C LEU A 209 12.94 17.52 -0.26
N VAL A 210 12.15 17.39 -1.34
CA VAL A 210 12.06 18.38 -2.44
C VAL A 210 11.53 19.71 -1.94
N VAL A 211 10.53 19.68 -1.06
CA VAL A 211 9.95 20.88 -0.44
C VAL A 211 10.90 21.49 0.62
N GLY A 212 11.98 20.77 0.97
CA GLY A 212 12.99 21.22 1.93
C GLY A 212 12.50 21.18 3.39
N LEU A 213 11.57 20.28 3.73
CA LEU A 213 11.11 20.06 5.08
C LEU A 213 12.22 19.49 5.96
N PHE A 214 13.09 18.68 5.40
CA PHE A 214 14.24 18.03 6.03
C PHE A 214 15.38 17.85 5.04
N ASN A 215 16.55 17.52 5.53
CA ASN A 215 17.76 17.34 4.74
C ASN A 215 17.93 15.87 4.28
N VAL A 216 18.96 15.59 3.50
CA VAL A 216 19.26 14.25 2.98
C VAL A 216 19.56 13.25 4.11
N LEU A 217 20.19 13.69 5.21
CA LEU A 217 20.47 12.83 6.35
C LEU A 217 19.19 12.39 7.05
N ASP A 218 18.27 13.34 7.30
CA ASP A 218 16.97 13.05 7.91
C ASP A 218 16.15 12.11 7.02
N PHE A 219 16.19 12.33 5.69
CA PHE A 219 15.59 11.44 4.72
C PHE A 219 16.08 9.99 4.88
N LEU A 220 17.38 9.78 4.99
CA LEU A 220 17.95 8.45 5.20
C LEU A 220 17.56 7.86 6.55
N LEU A 221 17.64 8.68 7.63
CA LEU A 221 17.29 8.27 8.98
C LEU A 221 15.82 7.87 9.13
N ILE A 222 14.93 8.45 8.36
CA ILE A 222 13.50 8.07 8.32
C ILE A 222 13.30 6.81 7.48
N ASN A 223 13.90 6.73 6.31
CA ASN A 223 13.62 5.66 5.35
C ASN A 223 14.26 4.31 5.70
N ILE A 224 15.42 4.30 6.38
CA ILE A 224 16.09 3.03 6.76
C ILE A 224 15.22 2.20 7.72
N PRO A 225 14.76 2.72 8.88
CA PRO A 225 13.90 1.94 9.77
C PRO A 225 12.56 1.60 9.14
N LEU A 226 11.98 2.47 8.30
CA LEU A 226 10.73 2.20 7.59
C LEU A 226 10.88 1.09 6.54
N PHE A 227 11.98 1.04 5.81
CA PHE A 227 12.25 -0.07 4.90
C PHE A 227 12.36 -1.40 5.64
N LEU A 228 13.08 -1.44 6.76
CA LEU A 228 13.20 -2.64 7.59
C LEU A 228 11.85 -3.04 8.20
N LEU A 229 11.04 -2.08 8.62
CA LEU A 229 9.67 -2.33 9.07
C LEU A 229 8.83 -2.96 7.96
N VAL A 230 8.86 -2.40 6.74
CA VAL A 230 8.11 -2.95 5.58
C VAL A 230 8.54 -4.39 5.29
N VAL A 231 9.84 -4.69 5.33
CA VAL A 231 10.34 -6.05 5.18
C VAL A 231 9.79 -6.95 6.28
N PHE A 232 9.87 -6.51 7.53
CA PHE A 232 9.42 -7.26 8.70
C PHE A 232 7.93 -7.61 8.63
N VAL A 233 7.07 -6.61 8.41
CA VAL A 233 5.61 -6.83 8.38
C VAL A 233 5.18 -7.67 7.18
N ASN A 234 5.84 -7.55 6.01
CA ASN A 234 5.51 -8.38 4.86
C ASN A 234 5.88 -9.86 5.07
N TYR A 235 6.97 -10.16 5.77
CA TYR A 235 7.26 -11.53 6.18
C TYR A 235 6.27 -12.07 7.22
N ILE A 236 5.73 -11.23 8.11
CA ILE A 236 4.61 -11.61 8.97
C ILE A 236 3.37 -11.88 8.11
N GLY A 237 3.08 -11.01 7.15
CA GLY A 237 1.94 -11.14 6.24
C GLY A 237 1.90 -12.48 5.52
N ILE A 238 3.02 -12.91 4.92
CA ILE A 238 3.08 -14.20 4.23
C ILE A 238 2.93 -15.38 5.20
N ILE A 239 3.40 -15.29 6.45
CA ILE A 239 3.19 -16.34 7.46
C ILE A 239 1.71 -16.46 7.82
N ILE A 240 0.99 -15.36 7.91
CA ILE A 240 -0.45 -15.36 8.17
C ILE A 240 -1.16 -16.08 7.04
N ASP A 241 -0.83 -15.74 5.80
CA ASP A 241 -1.45 -16.32 4.61
C ASP A 241 -1.10 -17.81 4.43
N LEU A 242 0.13 -18.22 4.73
CA LEU A 242 0.56 -19.62 4.73
C LEU A 242 -0.19 -20.47 5.78
N ARG A 243 -0.55 -19.87 6.93
CA ARG A 243 -1.27 -20.60 8.00
C ARG A 243 -2.75 -20.79 7.68
N ARG A 244 -3.37 -19.87 6.97
CA ARG A 244 -4.81 -19.86 6.66
C ARG A 244 -5.07 -19.37 5.25
N PRO A 245 -4.51 -20.05 4.21
CA PRO A 245 -4.72 -19.60 2.85
C PRO A 245 -6.19 -19.77 2.45
N LYS A 246 -6.75 -18.73 1.86
CA LYS A 246 -8.11 -18.78 1.31
C LYS A 246 -8.03 -19.23 -0.14
N LEU A 247 -8.08 -20.54 -0.36
CA LEU A 247 -7.87 -21.14 -1.70
C LEU A 247 -9.19 -21.39 -2.45
N ASP A 248 -10.30 -21.54 -1.72
CA ASP A 248 -11.61 -21.77 -2.30
C ASP A 248 -12.36 -20.45 -2.47
N TRP A 249 -12.20 -19.87 -3.64
CA TRP A 249 -12.91 -18.65 -4.04
C TRP A 249 -13.22 -18.71 -5.54
N ASP A 250 -14.39 -18.18 -5.90
CA ASP A 250 -14.83 -18.06 -7.29
C ASP A 250 -14.70 -16.62 -7.81
N ASP A 251 -14.57 -15.65 -6.89
CA ASP A 251 -14.37 -14.24 -7.21
C ASP A 251 -13.03 -13.74 -6.62
N GLU A 252 -12.23 -13.08 -7.45
CA GLU A 252 -10.93 -12.51 -7.09
C GLU A 252 -11.01 -11.47 -5.94
N HIS A 253 -12.16 -10.77 -5.79
CA HIS A 253 -12.39 -9.89 -4.65
C HIS A 253 -12.31 -10.62 -3.32
N THR A 254 -12.76 -11.86 -3.31
CA THR A 254 -12.76 -12.71 -2.11
C THR A 254 -11.35 -13.11 -1.69
N ALA A 255 -10.44 -13.22 -2.65
CA ALA A 255 -9.04 -13.55 -2.38
C ALA A 255 -8.27 -12.39 -1.71
N VAL A 256 -8.64 -11.15 -1.95
CA VAL A 256 -7.92 -9.96 -1.49
C VAL A 256 -8.74 -9.13 -0.50
N LYS A 257 -9.84 -8.51 -0.94
CA LYS A 257 -10.59 -7.53 -0.14
C LYS A 257 -11.38 -8.19 0.99
N ASN A 258 -11.99 -9.33 0.72
CA ASN A 258 -12.77 -10.09 1.70
C ASN A 258 -11.91 -11.20 2.36
N ASN A 259 -10.59 -11.02 2.39
CA ASN A 259 -9.66 -11.94 3.01
C ASN A 259 -9.29 -11.45 4.40
N VAL A 260 -9.62 -12.26 5.40
CA VAL A 260 -9.34 -11.95 6.82
C VAL A 260 -7.84 -11.83 7.09
N ASN A 261 -6.99 -12.47 6.27
CA ASN A 261 -5.53 -12.38 6.39
C ASN A 261 -5.03 -10.95 6.15
N GLY A 262 -5.64 -10.23 5.20
CA GLY A 262 -5.35 -8.81 4.98
C GLY A 262 -5.72 -7.94 6.19
N LEU A 263 -6.87 -8.22 6.83
CA LEU A 263 -7.28 -7.52 8.04
C LEU A 263 -6.29 -7.77 9.19
N PHE A 264 -5.89 -9.03 9.42
CA PHE A 264 -4.90 -9.35 10.46
C PHE A 264 -3.56 -8.67 10.19
N PHE A 265 -3.13 -8.61 8.94
CA PHE A 265 -1.93 -7.89 8.54
C PHE A 265 -2.01 -6.41 8.93
N MET A 266 -3.11 -5.72 8.57
CA MET A 266 -3.33 -4.32 8.95
C MET A 266 -3.32 -4.12 10.46
N LEU A 267 -4.02 -4.96 11.22
CA LEU A 267 -4.09 -4.85 12.68
C LEU A 267 -2.70 -5.02 13.33
N ILE A 268 -1.87 -5.92 12.82
CA ILE A 268 -0.50 -6.12 13.32
C ILE A 268 0.35 -4.89 12.99
N ASP A 269 0.28 -4.38 11.77
CA ASP A 269 1.04 -3.19 11.38
C ASP A 269 0.62 -1.96 12.21
N TRP A 270 -0.68 -1.78 12.45
CA TRP A 270 -1.19 -0.71 13.33
C TRP A 270 -0.77 -0.89 14.79
N ALA A 271 -0.70 -2.14 15.28
CA ALA A 271 -0.18 -2.41 16.62
C ALA A 271 1.31 -2.06 16.72
N ILE A 272 2.10 -2.35 15.70
CA ILE A 272 3.51 -1.94 15.63
C ILE A 272 3.63 -0.42 15.56
N THR A 273 2.81 0.23 14.74
CA THR A 273 2.74 1.69 14.68
C THR A 273 2.41 2.30 16.05
N ALA A 274 1.43 1.74 16.76
CA ALA A 274 1.09 2.18 18.12
C ALA A 274 2.24 1.99 19.11
N LEU A 275 3.02 0.92 19.00
CA LEU A 275 4.23 0.73 19.81
C LEU A 275 5.29 1.80 19.50
N ILE A 276 5.49 2.17 18.24
CA ILE A 276 6.42 3.26 17.86
C ILE A 276 5.94 4.59 18.44
N VAL A 277 4.63 4.87 18.38
CA VAL A 277 4.02 6.04 19.04
C VAL A 277 4.30 6.02 20.53
N GLY A 278 4.11 4.88 21.20
CA GLY A 278 4.42 4.70 22.63
C GLY A 278 5.88 4.99 22.96
N ILE A 279 6.81 4.53 22.13
CA ILE A 279 8.24 4.87 22.23
C ILE A 279 8.39 6.40 22.09
N GLY A 280 7.78 7.02 21.09
CA GLY A 280 7.80 8.49 20.90
C GLY A 280 7.33 9.26 22.13
N VAL A 281 6.25 8.81 22.78
CA VAL A 281 5.74 9.40 24.02
C VAL A 281 6.76 9.28 25.15
N VAL A 282 7.42 8.15 25.32
CA VAL A 282 8.48 7.98 26.32
C VAL A 282 9.65 8.92 26.04
N LEU A 283 10.01 9.08 24.76
CA LEU A 283 11.12 9.94 24.33
C LEU A 283 10.84 11.43 24.53
N LEU A 284 9.57 11.87 24.73
CA LEU A 284 9.26 13.24 25.14
C LEU A 284 9.87 13.59 26.51
N PHE A 285 10.03 12.60 27.39
CA PHE A 285 10.60 12.77 28.73
C PHE A 285 12.10 12.53 28.79
N ILE A 286 12.68 11.99 27.70
CA ILE A 286 14.09 11.61 27.63
C ILE A 286 14.70 12.35 26.43
N ASN A 287 15.70 13.19 26.67
CA ASN A 287 16.32 14.01 25.63
C ASN A 287 17.31 13.20 24.78
N ILE A 288 16.79 12.26 23.98
CA ILE A 288 17.58 11.42 23.06
C ILE A 288 17.59 12.08 21.67
N PRO A 289 18.76 12.17 21.00
CA PRO A 289 18.85 12.66 19.63
C PRO A 289 18.10 11.79 18.63
N GLY A 290 17.52 12.42 17.57
CA GLY A 290 16.73 11.74 16.56
C GLY A 290 17.48 10.64 15.81
N PHE A 291 18.77 10.83 15.50
CA PHE A 291 19.58 9.82 14.83
C PHE A 291 19.75 8.54 15.68
N ILE A 292 19.86 8.66 17.01
CA ILE A 292 19.92 7.51 17.91
C ILE A 292 18.60 6.75 17.89
N THR A 293 17.48 7.46 17.92
CA THR A 293 16.13 6.86 17.83
C THR A 293 15.96 6.08 16.51
N SER A 294 16.39 6.65 15.39
CA SER A 294 16.37 5.97 14.09
C SER A 294 17.22 4.70 14.09
N ILE A 295 18.44 4.75 14.66
CA ILE A 295 19.32 3.58 14.76
C ILE A 295 18.69 2.50 15.64
N ILE A 296 18.12 2.86 16.79
CA ILE A 296 17.47 1.90 17.70
C ILE A 296 16.31 1.21 16.99
N LEU A 297 15.41 1.97 16.34
CA LEU A 297 14.28 1.40 15.60
C LEU A 297 14.76 0.52 14.44
N SER A 298 15.80 0.94 13.73
CA SER A 298 16.41 0.13 12.66
C SER A 298 16.94 -1.21 13.17
N LEU A 299 17.63 -1.21 14.32
CA LEU A 299 18.15 -2.43 14.94
C LEU A 299 17.02 -3.34 15.41
N ILE A 300 15.96 -2.80 16.02
CA ILE A 300 14.79 -3.58 16.45
C ILE A 300 14.16 -4.28 15.24
N PHE A 301 13.91 -3.56 14.15
CA PHE A 301 13.29 -4.15 12.95
C PHE A 301 14.24 -5.11 12.23
N LEU A 302 15.54 -4.83 12.19
CA LEU A 302 16.53 -5.74 11.62
C LEU A 302 16.56 -7.09 12.37
N VAL A 303 16.62 -7.04 13.70
CA VAL A 303 16.54 -8.24 14.54
C VAL A 303 15.22 -8.96 14.32
N GLY A 304 14.10 -8.22 14.26
CA GLY A 304 12.79 -8.76 13.92
C GLY A 304 12.79 -9.49 12.57
N CYS A 305 13.37 -8.88 11.53
CA CYS A 305 13.50 -9.50 10.20
C CYS A 305 14.29 -10.81 10.25
N VAL A 306 15.40 -10.84 10.97
CA VAL A 306 16.24 -12.05 11.10
C VAL A 306 15.46 -13.17 11.82
N ILE A 307 14.77 -12.82 12.90
CA ILE A 307 13.97 -13.79 13.67
C ILE A 307 12.84 -14.36 12.80
N ILE A 308 12.06 -13.50 12.14
CA ILE A 308 10.90 -13.93 11.36
C ILE A 308 11.32 -14.75 10.13
N TYR A 309 12.45 -14.38 9.51
CA TYR A 309 13.01 -15.11 8.38
C TYR A 309 13.44 -16.53 8.79
N LYS A 310 14.15 -16.69 9.93
CA LYS A 310 14.54 -18.00 10.48
C LYS A 310 13.32 -18.83 10.89
N LEU A 311 12.30 -18.19 11.47
CA LEU A 311 11.04 -18.88 11.79
C LEU A 311 10.33 -19.39 10.54
N LEU A 312 10.37 -18.60 9.47
CA LEU A 312 9.79 -18.99 8.19
C LEU A 312 10.59 -20.14 7.55
N GLU A 313 11.90 -20.09 7.59
CA GLU A 313 12.78 -21.16 7.08
C GLU A 313 12.55 -22.48 7.82
N ASN A 314 12.41 -22.45 9.15
CA ASN A 314 12.23 -23.66 9.94
C ASN A 314 10.81 -24.22 9.94
N LYS A 315 9.79 -23.35 10.06
CA LYS A 315 8.38 -23.76 10.20
C LYS A 315 7.54 -23.46 8.96
N GLY A 316 7.93 -22.48 8.14
CA GLY A 316 7.19 -22.08 6.94
C GLY A 316 7.17 -23.18 5.89
N LEU A 317 8.24 -23.98 5.79
CA LEU A 317 8.32 -25.13 4.88
C LEU A 317 7.24 -26.16 5.19
N SER A 318 7.04 -26.49 6.47
CA SER A 318 5.99 -27.43 6.88
C SER A 318 4.57 -26.89 6.67
N LEU A 319 4.39 -25.56 6.66
CA LEU A 319 3.13 -24.92 6.30
C LEU A 319 2.90 -24.93 4.80
N PHE A 320 3.96 -24.66 4.04
CA PHE A 320 3.93 -24.68 2.58
C PHE A 320 3.54 -26.07 2.05
N ASP A 321 4.05 -27.14 2.66
CA ASP A 321 3.71 -28.53 2.31
C ASP A 321 2.22 -28.89 2.55
N LYS A 322 1.54 -28.14 3.42
CA LYS A 322 0.10 -28.34 3.73
C LYS A 322 -0.84 -27.60 2.79
N ILE A 323 -0.34 -26.74 1.92
CA ILE A 323 -1.16 -25.98 0.96
C ILE A 323 -1.66 -26.93 -0.12
N GLY A 324 -2.96 -27.09 -0.29
CA GLY A 324 -3.61 -27.87 -1.37
C GLY A 324 -3.75 -29.33 -1.09
#